data_081a8bea587c87366465e3dbbefe1e20
#
_entry.id   081a8bea587c87366465e3dbbefe1e20
#
_cell.length_a   1.000
_cell.length_b   1.000
_cell.length_c   1.000
_cell.angle_alpha   90.00
_cell.angle_beta   90.00
_cell.angle_gamma   90.00
#
_symmetry.space_group_name_H-M   'P 1'
#
loop_
_entity.id
_entity.type
_entity.pdbx_description
1 polymer ?
#
loop_
_entity_poly.entity_id
_entity_poly.type
_entity_poly.pdbx_seq_one_letter_code
_entity_poly.pdbx_strand_id
1 'polypeptide(L)'
;MSVEIDVGLENAVNVKVPRPETQKLDLGPETLISSTLRFRLIVGGIALLAALLGLYLYFHNRESTDDAQVDGHITPIAAKIYGRVAKVQVRDNQAVKAGQVLVQLDPADYQAALDEAKGALALAEGEARSAGVDVPRTSEDTASGTSSAQAQLAGSQADLMRAEATYEQSQTADLAYAQANIEKSRANAQLAQADLARYLPLMEKGEISKQQYDAAKANADATASALNADQQKLVQAQRNVEISRAQLDASKARVLQAQAGVASAHADVKRVAMRSADAQAKYAKVEQARAQVEAAQLNLSYCNVVAPIDGVVTHKQVEDGQIVQQGQGLMVIVPLQDVWVTANFKETQLRKMRPGQKAYVEVDTYGKTFPGHVDSIAGATGAVVSLLPPENATGNFVKVVQRIPVKIVLDPIPANEAVLRPGMNVDATVIAK
;
A
#
# COMPACT_ATOMS: atom_id res chain seq x y z
N MET A 1 58.25 -34.76 55.95
CA MET A 1 59.07 -34.59 57.16
C MET A 1 58.15 -34.87 58.29
N SER A 2 58.35 -36.08 58.81
CA SER A 2 57.67 -36.73 59.91
C SER A 2 58.02 -36.08 61.23
N VAL A 3 57.09 -35.96 62.14
CA VAL A 3 57.36 -36.09 63.54
C VAL A 3 56.11 -36.63 64.22
N GLU A 4 56.22 -37.88 64.55
CA GLU A 4 55.52 -38.65 65.54
C GLU A 4 56.09 -38.33 66.92
N ILE A 5 55.31 -38.12 67.94
CA ILE A 5 55.74 -38.42 69.33
C ILE A 5 54.53 -38.97 70.11
N ASP A 6 54.76 -40.07 70.51
CA ASP A 6 54.21 -41.08 71.35
C ASP A 6 54.29 -40.79 72.87
N VAL A 7 53.56 -41.60 73.65
CA VAL A 7 53.78 -41.98 75.02
C VAL A 7 53.12 -41.24 76.17
N GLY A 8 52.35 -42.02 76.89
CA GLY A 8 52.32 -42.02 78.33
C GLY A 8 51.16 -42.73 79.02
N LEU A 9 51.40 -44.00 79.21
CA LEU A 9 50.60 -44.88 80.06
C LEU A 9 50.63 -44.54 81.55
N GLU A 10 49.63 -45.05 82.23
CA GLU A 10 49.62 -45.50 83.63
C GLU A 10 49.25 -44.52 84.75
N ASN A 11 48.05 -44.75 85.28
CA ASN A 11 48.02 -45.27 86.65
C ASN A 11 46.61 -45.71 87.05
N ALA A 12 46.45 -47.03 87.27
CA ALA A 12 45.29 -47.63 87.90
C ALA A 12 45.29 -47.35 89.41
N VAL A 13 44.25 -46.73 89.94
CA VAL A 13 43.97 -46.82 91.37
C VAL A 13 42.68 -47.55 91.64
N ASN A 14 42.83 -48.74 92.24
CA ASN A 14 41.78 -49.60 92.66
C ASN A 14 41.15 -49.14 93.98
N VAL A 15 39.90 -48.64 93.91
CA VAL A 15 39.10 -48.31 95.07
C VAL A 15 37.88 -49.17 95.15
N LYS A 16 37.90 -50.06 96.18
CA LYS A 16 36.88 -51.00 96.60
C LYS A 16 35.65 -50.24 97.08
N VAL A 17 34.51 -50.35 96.41
CA VAL A 17 33.24 -49.73 96.80
C VAL A 17 32.43 -50.80 97.55
N PRO A 18 31.89 -50.51 98.75
CA PRO A 18 30.96 -51.41 99.48
C PRO A 18 29.56 -51.30 98.85
N ARG A 19 28.91 -52.47 98.80
CA ARG A 19 27.51 -52.55 98.38
C ARG A 19 26.61 -51.88 99.39
N PRO A 20 25.65 -51.02 98.97
CA PRO A 20 24.54 -50.63 99.84
C PRO A 20 23.42 -51.69 99.77
N GLU A 21 22.84 -51.93 100.92
CA GLU A 21 21.65 -52.70 101.17
C GLU A 21 20.40 -52.24 100.42
N THR A 22 19.64 -53.22 99.94
CA THR A 22 18.35 -53.00 99.30
C THR A 22 17.31 -52.57 100.34
N GLN A 23 17.02 -51.31 100.34
CA GLN A 23 15.84 -50.80 101.04
C GLN A 23 14.60 -50.91 100.12
N LYS A 24 13.64 -51.77 100.52
CA LYS A 24 12.35 -51.92 99.88
C LYS A 24 11.60 -50.64 100.07
N LEU A 25 11.36 -49.85 98.99
CA LEU A 25 10.47 -48.73 98.93
C LEU A 25 9.06 -49.27 98.78
N ASP A 26 8.26 -49.05 99.82
CA ASP A 26 6.80 -49.30 99.86
C ASP A 26 6.07 -48.32 98.91
N LEU A 27 5.62 -48.88 97.73
CA LEU A 27 4.81 -48.08 96.78
C LEU A 27 3.37 -48.05 97.25
N GLY A 28 3.00 -46.92 97.76
CA GLY A 28 1.58 -46.60 98.09
C GLY A 28 0.66 -46.82 96.86
N PRO A 29 -0.65 -46.88 97.06
CA PRO A 29 -1.65 -47.30 96.08
C PRO A 29 -1.66 -46.44 94.81
N GLU A 30 -1.48 -47.14 93.64
CA GLU A 30 -1.70 -46.53 92.33
C GLU A 30 -3.04 -45.86 92.24
N THR A 31 -3.02 -44.52 92.01
CA THR A 31 -4.23 -43.78 91.67
C THR A 31 -4.69 -44.20 90.32
N LEU A 32 -5.67 -45.12 90.27
CA LEU A 32 -6.36 -45.54 89.09
C LEU A 32 -7.02 -44.28 88.38
N ILE A 33 -6.36 -43.63 87.46
CA ILE A 33 -6.98 -42.67 86.55
C ILE A 33 -8.14 -43.37 85.86
N SER A 34 -9.38 -42.92 86.17
CA SER A 34 -10.61 -43.55 85.70
C SER A 34 -10.57 -43.67 84.16
N SER A 35 -11.04 -44.83 83.66
CA SER A 35 -11.03 -45.14 82.22
C SER A 35 -11.67 -44.03 81.35
N THR A 36 -12.63 -43.28 81.94
CA THR A 36 -13.30 -42.13 81.33
C THR A 36 -12.39 -40.90 81.17
N LEU A 37 -11.41 -40.73 82.07
CA LEU A 37 -10.46 -39.61 81.96
C LEU A 37 -9.37 -39.94 80.94
N ARG A 38 -8.91 -41.18 80.89
CA ARG A 38 -8.00 -41.59 79.78
C ARG A 38 -8.62 -41.50 78.41
N PHE A 39 -9.90 -41.91 78.28
CA PHE A 39 -10.64 -41.73 77.00
C PHE A 39 -10.81 -40.28 76.62
N ARG A 40 -11.15 -39.38 77.55
CA ARG A 40 -11.25 -37.93 77.27
C ARG A 40 -9.92 -37.31 76.89
N LEU A 41 -8.81 -37.71 77.48
CA LEU A 41 -7.46 -37.28 77.15
C LEU A 41 -7.04 -37.78 75.76
N ILE A 42 -7.36 -39.00 75.36
CA ILE A 42 -7.08 -39.55 74.03
C ILE A 42 -7.91 -38.84 72.98
N VAL A 43 -9.21 -38.63 73.20
CA VAL A 43 -10.08 -37.91 72.28
C VAL A 43 -9.65 -36.45 72.16
N GLY A 44 -9.27 -35.78 73.26
CA GLY A 44 -8.71 -34.43 73.23
C GLY A 44 -7.38 -34.35 72.45
N GLY A 45 -6.50 -35.38 72.63
CA GLY A 45 -5.25 -35.49 71.89
C GLY A 45 -5.45 -35.67 70.39
N ILE A 46 -6.42 -36.52 70.02
CA ILE A 46 -6.78 -36.70 68.56
C ILE A 46 -7.36 -35.44 67.96
N ALA A 47 -8.25 -34.74 68.71
CA ALA A 47 -8.83 -33.48 68.27
C ALA A 47 -7.77 -32.38 68.12
N LEU A 48 -6.81 -32.27 69.06
CA LEU A 48 -5.68 -31.37 68.96
C LEU A 48 -4.78 -31.69 67.78
N LEU A 49 -4.46 -32.98 67.55
CA LEU A 49 -3.67 -33.46 66.42
C LEU A 49 -4.39 -33.16 65.09
N ALA A 50 -5.70 -33.38 65.01
CA ALA A 50 -6.50 -33.03 63.83
C ALA A 50 -6.55 -31.49 63.62
N ALA A 51 -6.63 -30.72 64.67
CA ALA A 51 -6.56 -29.26 64.58
C ALA A 51 -5.18 -28.77 64.11
N LEU A 52 -4.10 -29.33 64.69
CA LEU A 52 -2.73 -29.04 64.27
C LEU A 52 -2.47 -29.47 62.82
N LEU A 53 -2.98 -30.65 62.42
CA LEU A 53 -2.90 -31.09 61.02
C LEU A 53 -3.69 -30.20 60.09
N GLY A 54 -4.88 -29.78 60.45
CA GLY A 54 -5.70 -28.83 59.74
C GLY A 54 -4.99 -27.48 59.58
N LEU A 55 -4.41 -26.95 60.64
CA LEU A 55 -3.62 -25.75 60.67
C LEU A 55 -2.36 -25.85 59.77
N TYR A 56 -1.66 -27.00 59.89
CA TYR A 56 -0.50 -27.29 59.05
C TYR A 56 -0.88 -27.31 57.54
N LEU A 57 -1.96 -28.03 57.17
CA LEU A 57 -2.46 -28.07 55.79
C LEU A 57 -2.94 -26.72 55.31
N TYR A 58 -3.50 -25.91 56.15
CA TYR A 58 -3.95 -24.56 55.82
C TYR A 58 -2.77 -23.64 55.49
N PHE A 59 -1.68 -23.67 56.30
CA PHE A 59 -0.50 -22.85 56.06
C PHE A 59 0.46 -23.42 54.98
N HIS A 60 0.54 -24.77 54.90
CA HIS A 60 1.49 -25.45 53.98
C HIS A 60 1.21 -25.18 52.49
N ASN A 61 -0.01 -24.86 52.12
CA ASN A 61 -0.41 -24.63 50.71
C ASN A 61 -0.55 -23.15 50.37
N ARG A 62 -0.09 -22.24 51.22
CA ARG A 62 -0.13 -20.82 50.98
C ARG A 62 1.26 -20.25 50.82
N GLU A 63 1.52 -19.67 49.65
CA GLU A 63 2.76 -18.95 49.38
C GLU A 63 2.43 -17.46 49.36
N SER A 64 3.08 -16.65 50.19
CA SER A 64 2.86 -15.21 50.28
C SER A 64 4.14 -14.45 49.98
N THR A 65 3.97 -13.24 49.46
CA THR A 65 5.05 -12.26 49.25
C THR A 65 4.55 -10.85 49.53
N ASP A 66 5.38 -10.10 50.23
CA ASP A 66 5.27 -8.67 50.48
C ASP A 66 5.89 -7.80 49.39
N ASP A 67 6.66 -8.43 48.48
CA ASP A 67 7.25 -7.77 47.32
C ASP A 67 6.27 -7.86 46.14
N ALA A 68 5.18 -7.14 46.24
CA ALA A 68 4.15 -7.07 45.21
C ALA A 68 3.60 -5.64 45.10
N GLN A 69 3.30 -5.27 43.88
CA GLN A 69 2.72 -3.97 43.57
C GLN A 69 1.62 -4.07 42.54
N VAL A 70 0.71 -3.11 42.59
CA VAL A 70 -0.30 -2.91 41.56
C VAL A 70 0.40 -2.33 40.34
N ASP A 71 0.22 -2.95 39.19
CA ASP A 71 0.67 -2.50 37.90
C ASP A 71 -0.52 -2.18 36.97
N GLY A 72 -0.28 -1.45 35.90
CA GLY A 72 -1.30 -1.11 34.91
C GLY A 72 -0.68 -0.56 33.63
N HIS A 73 -1.50 -0.48 32.59
CA HIS A 73 -1.08 0.15 31.35
C HIS A 73 -0.96 1.67 31.55
N ILE A 74 0.25 2.19 31.39
CA ILE A 74 0.52 3.63 31.44
C ILE A 74 0.63 4.13 30.00
N THR A 75 -0.26 5.04 29.60
CA THR A 75 -0.31 5.57 28.24
C THR A 75 0.28 6.98 28.19
N PRO A 76 1.51 7.15 27.71
CA PRO A 76 2.08 8.48 27.50
C PRO A 76 1.41 9.17 26.31
N ILE A 77 1.03 10.43 26.50
CA ILE A 77 0.47 11.28 25.46
C ILE A 77 1.55 12.25 25.01
N ALA A 78 1.86 12.22 23.73
CA ALA A 78 2.86 13.08 23.10
C ALA A 78 2.25 13.89 21.96
N ALA A 79 2.82 15.06 21.68
CA ALA A 79 2.46 15.87 20.51
C ALA A 79 2.85 15.16 19.23
N LYS A 80 1.90 15.03 18.28
CA LYS A 80 2.19 14.45 16.95
C LYS A 80 2.78 15.46 15.97
N ILE A 81 2.59 16.75 16.25
CA ILE A 81 3.04 17.87 15.44
C ILE A 81 3.69 18.92 16.32
N TYR A 82 4.51 19.78 15.73
CA TYR A 82 5.04 20.98 16.35
C TYR A 82 3.93 22.04 16.47
N GLY A 83 3.95 22.83 17.52
CA GLY A 83 3.04 23.95 17.59
C GLY A 83 3.04 24.65 18.95
N ARG A 84 2.39 25.81 19.00
CA ARG A 84 2.14 26.52 20.24
C ARG A 84 0.85 25.98 20.87
N VAL A 85 0.88 25.72 22.17
CA VAL A 85 -0.29 25.34 22.93
C VAL A 85 -1.20 26.56 23.09
N ALA A 86 -2.39 26.49 22.50
CA ALA A 86 -3.42 27.51 22.66
C ALA A 86 -4.10 27.37 24.02
N LYS A 87 -4.45 26.14 24.42
CA LYS A 87 -5.12 25.86 25.67
C LYS A 87 -4.93 24.42 26.13
N VAL A 88 -4.70 24.20 27.43
CA VAL A 88 -4.77 22.91 28.10
C VAL A 88 -6.16 22.80 28.75
N GLN A 89 -6.93 21.76 28.36
CA GLN A 89 -8.32 21.62 28.79
C GLN A 89 -8.52 20.74 30.04
N VAL A 90 -7.43 20.15 30.52
CA VAL A 90 -7.46 19.20 31.65
C VAL A 90 -6.45 19.59 32.72
N ARG A 91 -6.73 19.13 33.94
CA ARG A 91 -5.85 19.33 35.12
C ARG A 91 -5.24 17.98 35.53
N ASP A 92 -4.15 18.05 36.31
CA ASP A 92 -3.62 16.86 36.96
C ASP A 92 -4.69 16.19 37.83
N ASN A 93 -4.68 14.87 37.85
CA ASN A 93 -5.60 14.00 38.56
C ASN A 93 -7.07 14.10 38.12
N GLN A 94 -7.33 14.68 36.94
CA GLN A 94 -8.68 14.74 36.37
C GLN A 94 -8.98 13.45 35.59
N ALA A 95 -10.18 12.90 35.82
CA ALA A 95 -10.70 11.80 35.01
C ALA A 95 -11.09 12.29 33.61
N VAL A 96 -10.69 11.54 32.58
CA VAL A 96 -10.95 11.82 31.16
C VAL A 96 -11.50 10.59 30.45
N LYS A 97 -12.28 10.82 29.40
CA LYS A 97 -12.85 9.78 28.57
C LYS A 97 -12.11 9.71 27.23
N ALA A 98 -12.11 8.56 26.60
CA ALA A 98 -11.60 8.38 25.25
C ALA A 98 -12.25 9.38 24.27
N GLY A 99 -11.45 10.01 23.42
CA GLY A 99 -11.89 11.06 22.50
C GLY A 99 -12.01 12.47 23.12
N GLN A 100 -11.86 12.63 24.43
CA GLN A 100 -11.87 13.95 25.08
C GLN A 100 -10.63 14.74 24.70
N VAL A 101 -10.80 16.01 24.33
CA VAL A 101 -9.67 16.91 24.02
C VAL A 101 -8.91 17.25 25.30
N LEU A 102 -7.62 17.03 25.29
CA LEU A 102 -6.70 17.28 26.40
C LEU A 102 -5.97 18.59 26.23
N VAL A 103 -5.40 18.78 25.04
CA VAL A 103 -4.60 19.95 24.67
C VAL A 103 -5.04 20.41 23.29
N GLN A 104 -5.17 21.69 23.12
CA GLN A 104 -5.43 22.34 21.85
C GLN A 104 -4.20 23.17 21.45
N LEU A 105 -3.60 22.82 20.34
CA LEU A 105 -2.55 23.61 19.70
C LEU A 105 -3.18 24.70 18.83
N ASP A 106 -2.42 25.75 18.54
CA ASP A 106 -2.82 26.82 17.64
C ASP A 106 -2.98 26.27 16.21
N PRO A 107 -4.19 26.31 15.63
CA PRO A 107 -4.44 25.71 14.32
C PRO A 107 -4.13 26.65 13.15
N ALA A 108 -3.73 27.92 13.38
CA ALA A 108 -3.69 28.95 12.35
C ALA A 108 -2.76 28.57 11.18
N ASP A 109 -1.55 28.12 11.48
CA ASP A 109 -0.57 27.73 10.45
C ASP A 109 -1.04 26.47 9.68
N TYR A 110 -1.64 25.52 10.36
CA TYR A 110 -2.15 24.29 9.76
C TYR A 110 -3.42 24.52 8.93
N GLN A 111 -4.26 25.48 9.36
CA GLN A 111 -5.41 25.91 8.57
C GLN A 111 -4.96 26.61 7.28
N ALA A 112 -3.96 27.49 7.35
CA ALA A 112 -3.40 28.14 6.16
C ALA A 112 -2.78 27.11 5.19
N ALA A 113 -2.04 26.12 5.70
CA ALA A 113 -1.48 25.04 4.89
C ALA A 113 -2.57 24.17 4.24
N LEU A 114 -3.67 23.91 4.94
CA LEU A 114 -4.83 23.21 4.37
C LEU A 114 -5.49 24.00 3.23
N ASP A 115 -5.65 25.32 3.42
CA ASP A 115 -6.28 26.18 2.42
C ASP A 115 -5.36 26.35 1.18
N GLU A 116 -4.03 26.40 1.36
CA GLU A 116 -3.05 26.33 0.27
C GLU A 116 -3.17 25.02 -0.51
N ALA A 117 -3.20 23.87 0.18
CA ALA A 117 -3.35 22.57 -0.44
C ALA A 117 -4.67 22.43 -1.21
N LYS A 118 -5.79 22.99 -0.69
CA LYS A 118 -7.08 23.04 -1.41
C LYS A 118 -7.01 23.91 -2.66
N GLY A 119 -6.29 25.05 -2.58
CA GLY A 119 -6.05 25.90 -3.76
C GLY A 119 -5.27 25.16 -4.85
N ALA A 120 -4.23 24.42 -4.47
CA ALA A 120 -3.45 23.59 -5.39
C ALA A 120 -4.29 22.47 -6.01
N LEU A 121 -5.17 21.84 -5.25
CA LEU A 121 -6.12 20.84 -5.75
C LEU A 121 -7.08 21.45 -6.78
N ALA A 122 -7.67 22.58 -6.47
CA ALA A 122 -8.61 23.27 -7.38
C ALA A 122 -7.93 23.65 -8.72
N LEU A 123 -6.66 24.09 -8.67
CA LEU A 123 -5.87 24.36 -9.88
C LEU A 123 -5.63 23.06 -10.67
N ALA A 124 -5.18 22.00 -10.03
CA ALA A 124 -4.94 20.71 -10.69
C ALA A 124 -6.22 20.13 -11.32
N GLU A 125 -7.38 20.25 -10.65
CA GLU A 125 -8.68 19.83 -11.18
C GLU A 125 -9.09 20.67 -12.40
N GLY A 126 -8.82 21.98 -12.39
CA GLY A 126 -9.04 22.86 -13.55
C GLY A 126 -8.20 22.44 -14.75
N GLU A 127 -6.90 22.19 -14.54
CA GLU A 127 -5.99 21.69 -15.59
C GLU A 127 -6.42 20.33 -16.15
N ALA A 128 -6.78 19.38 -15.28
CA ALA A 128 -7.23 18.05 -15.70
C ALA A 128 -8.54 18.11 -16.49
N ARG A 129 -9.49 18.97 -16.08
CA ARG A 129 -10.75 19.19 -16.79
C ARG A 129 -10.51 19.76 -18.17
N SER A 130 -9.63 20.75 -18.29
CA SER A 130 -9.24 21.34 -19.60
C SER A 130 -8.63 20.28 -20.51
N ALA A 131 -7.66 19.50 -20.01
CA ALA A 131 -7.03 18.42 -20.77
C ALA A 131 -8.03 17.31 -21.16
N GLY A 132 -8.99 17.01 -20.28
CA GLY A 132 -10.07 16.06 -20.57
C GLY A 132 -10.99 16.49 -21.71
N VAL A 133 -11.22 17.79 -21.91
CA VAL A 133 -11.98 18.35 -23.04
C VAL A 133 -11.16 18.38 -24.33
N ASP A 134 -9.85 18.58 -24.24
CA ASP A 134 -8.96 18.64 -25.42
C ASP A 134 -8.82 17.28 -26.13
N VAL A 135 -8.92 16.16 -25.42
CA VAL A 135 -8.80 14.81 -26.02
C VAL A 135 -9.92 14.55 -27.04
N PRO A 136 -11.22 14.60 -26.69
CA PRO A 136 -12.30 14.36 -27.66
C PRO A 136 -12.27 15.36 -28.80
N ARG A 137 -12.01 16.65 -28.54
CA ARG A 137 -11.87 17.68 -29.58
C ARG A 137 -10.76 17.30 -30.59
N THR A 138 -9.57 16.96 -30.10
CA THR A 138 -8.46 16.52 -30.98
C THR A 138 -8.83 15.26 -31.74
N SER A 139 -9.57 14.33 -31.16
CA SER A 139 -10.06 13.11 -31.79
C SER A 139 -11.03 13.41 -32.93
N GLU A 140 -11.99 14.33 -32.74
CA GLU A 140 -12.95 14.77 -33.75
C GLU A 140 -12.27 15.50 -34.92
N ASP A 141 -11.34 16.41 -34.60
CA ASP A 141 -10.56 17.14 -35.60
C ASP A 141 -9.73 16.17 -36.44
N THR A 142 -9.08 15.20 -35.82
CA THR A 142 -8.26 14.19 -36.53
C THR A 142 -9.13 13.25 -37.36
N ALA A 143 -10.29 12.81 -36.87
CA ALA A 143 -11.23 11.97 -37.61
C ALA A 143 -11.77 12.71 -38.85
N SER A 144 -12.14 13.98 -38.70
CA SER A 144 -12.58 14.83 -39.79
C SER A 144 -11.50 15.01 -40.85
N GLY A 145 -10.25 15.31 -40.41
CA GLY A 145 -9.08 15.42 -41.30
C GLY A 145 -8.81 14.13 -42.08
N THR A 146 -8.88 12.97 -41.42
CA THR A 146 -8.70 11.67 -42.06
C THR A 146 -9.80 11.38 -43.09
N SER A 147 -11.06 11.67 -42.75
CA SER A 147 -12.19 11.50 -43.67
C SER A 147 -12.05 12.41 -44.91
N SER A 148 -11.65 13.66 -44.71
CA SER A 148 -11.39 14.62 -45.82
C SER A 148 -10.27 14.15 -46.73
N ALA A 149 -9.15 13.66 -46.19
CA ALA A 149 -8.02 13.13 -46.97
C ALA A 149 -8.41 11.87 -47.76
N GLN A 150 -9.24 10.99 -47.18
CA GLN A 150 -9.78 9.81 -47.85
C GLN A 150 -10.72 10.19 -49.00
N ALA A 151 -11.59 11.17 -48.80
CA ALA A 151 -12.47 11.67 -49.84
C ALA A 151 -11.66 12.30 -51.01
N GLN A 152 -10.60 13.04 -50.70
CA GLN A 152 -9.67 13.59 -51.72
C GLN A 152 -8.97 12.49 -52.53
N LEU A 153 -8.53 11.41 -51.84
CA LEU A 153 -7.93 10.23 -52.50
C LEU A 153 -8.92 9.56 -53.45
N ALA A 154 -10.16 9.32 -52.98
CA ALA A 154 -11.22 8.73 -53.80
C ALA A 154 -11.53 9.58 -55.05
N GLY A 155 -11.57 10.90 -54.90
CA GLY A 155 -11.72 11.84 -56.02
C GLY A 155 -10.57 11.73 -57.01
N SER A 156 -9.32 11.71 -56.54
CA SER A 156 -8.14 11.58 -57.37
C SER A 156 -8.06 10.22 -58.10
N GLN A 157 -8.52 9.15 -57.46
CA GLN A 157 -8.65 7.83 -58.09
C GLN A 157 -9.70 7.81 -59.19
N ALA A 158 -10.85 8.46 -59.00
CA ALA A 158 -11.87 8.58 -60.03
C ALA A 158 -11.36 9.41 -61.25
N ASP A 159 -10.59 10.46 -61.00
CA ASP A 159 -9.95 11.25 -62.09
C ASP A 159 -8.90 10.43 -62.82
N LEU A 160 -8.13 9.58 -62.10
CA LEU A 160 -7.18 8.64 -62.73
C LEU A 160 -7.90 7.65 -63.66
N MET A 161 -8.98 6.99 -63.20
CA MET A 161 -9.78 6.08 -64.01
C MET A 161 -10.31 6.75 -65.28
N ARG A 162 -10.74 8.02 -65.19
CA ARG A 162 -11.19 8.81 -66.34
C ARG A 162 -10.02 9.06 -67.33
N ALA A 163 -8.85 9.43 -66.82
CA ALA A 163 -7.67 9.67 -67.62
C ALA A 163 -7.17 8.41 -68.30
N GLU A 164 -7.22 7.25 -67.59
CA GLU A 164 -6.89 5.92 -68.14
C GLU A 164 -7.81 5.57 -69.32
N ALA A 165 -9.13 5.69 -69.13
CA ALA A 165 -10.11 5.42 -70.19
C ALA A 165 -9.88 6.36 -71.43
N THR A 166 -9.59 7.64 -71.21
CA THR A 166 -9.33 8.60 -72.29
C THR A 166 -8.04 8.24 -73.04
N TYR A 167 -6.98 7.83 -72.33
CA TYR A 167 -5.72 7.40 -72.93
C TYR A 167 -5.91 6.11 -73.72
N GLU A 168 -6.62 5.13 -73.18
CA GLU A 168 -6.93 3.85 -73.86
C GLU A 168 -7.75 4.11 -75.13
N GLN A 169 -8.76 4.97 -75.11
CA GLN A 169 -9.56 5.36 -76.26
C GLN A 169 -8.65 5.99 -77.34
N SER A 170 -7.82 7.00 -76.98
CA SER A 170 -6.93 7.66 -77.90
C SER A 170 -5.91 6.71 -78.51
N GLN A 171 -5.34 5.82 -77.74
CA GLN A 171 -4.29 4.84 -78.19
C GLN A 171 -4.87 3.75 -79.05
N THR A 172 -6.05 3.23 -78.80
CA THR A 172 -6.65 2.09 -79.51
C THR A 172 -7.59 2.55 -80.65
N ALA A 173 -8.76 3.14 -80.27
CA ALA A 173 -9.83 3.42 -81.20
C ALA A 173 -9.50 4.60 -82.17
N ASP A 174 -9.04 5.73 -81.59
CA ASP A 174 -8.82 6.94 -82.40
C ASP A 174 -7.63 6.80 -83.34
N LEU A 175 -6.52 6.19 -82.88
CA LEU A 175 -5.34 5.94 -83.64
C LEU A 175 -5.59 4.87 -84.77
N ALA A 176 -6.26 3.76 -84.45
CA ALA A 176 -6.65 2.76 -85.39
C ALA A 176 -7.59 3.29 -86.47
N TYR A 177 -8.56 4.13 -86.12
CA TYR A 177 -9.43 4.78 -87.06
C TYR A 177 -8.67 5.70 -88.02
N ALA A 178 -7.73 6.52 -87.54
CA ALA A 178 -6.89 7.38 -88.37
C ALA A 178 -5.99 6.56 -89.32
N GLN A 179 -5.40 5.42 -88.84
CA GLN A 179 -4.64 4.53 -89.64
C GLN A 179 -5.45 3.88 -90.76
N ALA A 180 -6.65 3.38 -90.44
CA ALA A 180 -7.54 2.79 -91.48
C ALA A 180 -7.99 3.79 -92.50
N ASN A 181 -8.17 5.07 -92.17
CA ASN A 181 -8.48 6.10 -93.14
C ASN A 181 -7.34 6.37 -94.06
N ILE A 182 -6.07 6.41 -93.56
CA ILE A 182 -4.89 6.55 -94.43
C ILE A 182 -4.79 5.36 -95.43
N GLU A 183 -4.93 4.15 -95.00
CA GLU A 183 -4.86 2.99 -95.87
C GLU A 183 -5.93 3.09 -96.97
N LYS A 184 -7.15 3.49 -96.63
CA LYS A 184 -8.25 3.74 -97.59
C LYS A 184 -7.85 4.85 -98.56
N SER A 185 -7.41 6.02 -98.08
CA SER A 185 -7.02 7.14 -98.93
C SER A 185 -5.80 6.87 -99.81
N ARG A 186 -4.85 6.08 -99.23
CA ARG A 186 -3.67 5.58 -99.99
C ARG A 186 -4.09 4.70 -101.13
N ALA A 187 -4.98 3.69 -100.87
CA ALA A 187 -5.47 2.85 -101.98
C ALA A 187 -6.20 3.63 -103.03
N ASN A 188 -7.06 4.63 -102.67
CA ASN A 188 -7.71 5.47 -103.63
C ASN A 188 -6.73 6.35 -104.45
N ALA A 189 -5.73 6.95 -103.80
CA ALA A 189 -4.71 7.77 -104.46
C ALA A 189 -3.87 6.91 -105.36
N GLN A 190 -3.47 5.69 -104.96
CA GLN A 190 -2.74 4.77 -105.84
C GLN A 190 -3.54 4.37 -107.09
N LEU A 191 -4.82 4.08 -106.95
CA LEU A 191 -5.71 3.75 -108.05
C LEU A 191 -5.79 4.93 -109.01
N ALA A 192 -6.12 6.13 -108.50
CA ALA A 192 -6.23 7.36 -109.35
C ALA A 192 -4.93 7.70 -110.01
N GLN A 193 -3.80 7.54 -109.36
CA GLN A 193 -2.45 7.72 -109.94
C GLN A 193 -2.15 6.71 -111.03
N ALA A 194 -2.50 5.42 -110.85
CA ALA A 194 -2.36 4.39 -111.86
C ALA A 194 -3.23 4.64 -113.12
N ASP A 195 -4.45 5.13 -112.89
CA ASP A 195 -5.37 5.51 -113.98
C ASP A 195 -4.80 6.71 -114.76
N LEU A 196 -4.33 7.75 -114.08
CA LEU A 196 -3.67 8.89 -114.72
C LEU A 196 -2.45 8.44 -115.55
N ALA A 197 -1.57 7.60 -114.99
CA ALA A 197 -0.41 7.05 -115.67
C ALA A 197 -0.79 6.23 -116.95
N ARG A 198 -1.93 5.54 -116.85
CA ARG A 198 -2.48 4.79 -118.01
C ARG A 198 -3.06 5.71 -119.09
N TYR A 199 -3.76 6.79 -118.68
CA TYR A 199 -4.37 7.69 -119.62
C TYR A 199 -3.40 8.66 -120.34
N LEU A 200 -2.28 9.01 -119.77
CA LEU A 200 -1.27 9.86 -120.35
C LEU A 200 -0.83 9.40 -121.74
N PRO A 201 -0.33 8.15 -122.00
CA PRO A 201 0.12 7.66 -123.30
C PRO A 201 -1.05 7.51 -124.30
N LEU A 202 -2.27 7.20 -123.77
CA LEU A 202 -3.47 7.10 -124.59
C LEU A 202 -3.92 8.47 -125.14
N MET A 203 -3.79 9.55 -124.37
CA MET A 203 -4.04 10.91 -124.74
C MET A 203 -3.00 11.36 -125.84
N GLU A 204 -1.72 11.07 -125.60
CA GLU A 204 -0.66 11.36 -126.58
C GLU A 204 -0.86 10.69 -127.96
N LYS A 205 -1.48 9.50 -127.94
CA LYS A 205 -1.84 8.78 -129.16
C LYS A 205 -3.20 9.23 -129.79
N GLY A 206 -3.94 10.12 -129.12
CA GLY A 206 -5.23 10.60 -129.57
C GLY A 206 -6.39 9.58 -129.38
N GLU A 207 -6.20 8.52 -128.54
CA GLU A 207 -7.18 7.44 -128.31
C GLU A 207 -8.25 7.87 -127.24
N ILE A 208 -7.96 8.90 -126.45
CA ILE A 208 -8.91 9.48 -125.43
C ILE A 208 -8.98 11.03 -125.62
N SER A 209 -10.09 11.61 -125.13
CA SER A 209 -10.25 13.07 -125.20
C SER A 209 -9.38 13.77 -124.15
N LYS A 210 -8.93 15.01 -124.34
CA LYS A 210 -8.24 15.88 -123.42
C LYS A 210 -9.07 16.04 -122.15
N GLN A 211 -10.41 16.20 -122.25
CA GLN A 211 -11.33 16.33 -121.16
C GLN A 211 -11.27 15.10 -120.19
N GLN A 212 -11.16 13.85 -120.73
CA GLN A 212 -11.04 12.64 -119.95
C GLN A 212 -9.68 12.56 -119.21
N TYR A 213 -8.59 12.98 -119.85
CA TYR A 213 -7.29 13.10 -119.13
C TYR A 213 -7.30 14.14 -118.05
N ASP A 214 -7.85 15.37 -118.33
CA ASP A 214 -7.95 16.45 -117.39
C ASP A 214 -8.82 16.03 -116.19
N ALA A 215 -9.89 15.29 -116.40
CA ALA A 215 -10.72 14.73 -115.29
C ALA A 215 -9.97 13.70 -114.44
N ALA A 216 -9.16 12.80 -115.08
CA ALA A 216 -8.33 11.86 -114.37
C ALA A 216 -7.24 12.52 -113.56
N LYS A 217 -6.63 13.58 -114.12
CA LYS A 217 -5.62 14.39 -113.38
C LYS A 217 -6.20 15.10 -112.21
N ALA A 218 -7.36 15.73 -112.35
CA ALA A 218 -8.08 16.40 -111.24
C ALA A 218 -8.48 15.40 -110.15
N ASN A 219 -8.90 14.17 -110.52
CA ASN A 219 -9.16 13.09 -109.55
C ASN A 219 -7.87 12.62 -108.81
N ALA A 220 -6.74 12.48 -109.56
CA ALA A 220 -5.47 12.11 -108.93
C ALA A 220 -4.97 13.19 -107.96
N ASP A 221 -5.10 14.45 -108.33
CA ASP A 221 -4.72 15.60 -107.50
C ASP A 221 -5.67 15.70 -106.28
N ALA A 222 -6.95 15.45 -106.45
CA ALA A 222 -7.93 15.46 -105.36
C ALA A 222 -7.68 14.30 -104.39
N THR A 223 -7.44 13.08 -104.86
CA THR A 223 -7.13 11.92 -104.00
C THR A 223 -5.78 12.01 -103.32
N ALA A 224 -4.78 12.61 -103.91
CA ALA A 224 -3.47 12.88 -103.30
C ALA A 224 -3.64 13.92 -102.16
N SER A 225 -4.42 14.95 -102.42
CA SER A 225 -4.77 15.96 -101.37
C SER A 225 -5.53 15.35 -100.20
N ALA A 226 -6.47 14.41 -100.50
CA ALA A 226 -7.21 13.67 -99.44
C ALA A 226 -6.28 12.78 -98.62
N LEU A 227 -5.34 12.09 -99.24
CA LEU A 227 -4.32 11.31 -98.55
C LEU A 227 -3.44 12.17 -97.61
N ASN A 228 -2.96 13.31 -98.13
CA ASN A 228 -2.21 14.25 -97.27
C ASN A 228 -3.02 14.77 -96.10
N ALA A 229 -4.33 15.10 -96.30
CA ALA A 229 -5.22 15.50 -95.20
C ALA A 229 -5.36 14.39 -94.15
N ASP A 230 -5.52 13.12 -94.61
CA ASP A 230 -5.61 12.00 -93.68
C ASP A 230 -4.28 11.67 -92.95
N GLN A 231 -3.11 11.91 -93.65
CA GLN A 231 -1.81 11.87 -92.95
C GLN A 231 -1.68 12.91 -91.88
N GLN A 232 -2.15 14.12 -92.11
CA GLN A 232 -2.18 15.18 -91.04
C GLN A 232 -3.11 14.79 -89.89
N LYS A 233 -4.23 14.13 -90.14
CA LYS A 233 -5.12 13.61 -89.07
C LYS A 233 -4.46 12.51 -88.27
N LEU A 234 -3.65 11.62 -88.89
CA LEU A 234 -2.88 10.61 -88.13
C LEU A 234 -1.87 11.27 -87.20
N VAL A 235 -1.13 12.30 -87.69
CA VAL A 235 -0.20 13.07 -86.84
C VAL A 235 -0.92 13.73 -85.66
N GLN A 236 -2.12 14.25 -85.93
CA GLN A 236 -2.96 14.83 -84.85
C GLN A 236 -3.42 13.74 -83.84
N ALA A 237 -3.84 12.56 -84.31
CA ALA A 237 -4.20 11.47 -83.46
C ALA A 237 -3.02 11.01 -82.56
N GLN A 238 -1.83 10.92 -83.14
CA GLN A 238 -0.59 10.60 -82.40
C GLN A 238 -0.30 11.66 -81.31
N ARG A 239 -0.42 12.92 -81.60
CA ARG A 239 -0.24 13.99 -80.65
C ARG A 239 -1.33 13.93 -79.52
N ASN A 240 -2.58 13.58 -79.86
CA ASN A 240 -3.63 13.39 -78.90
C ASN A 240 -3.31 12.22 -77.93
N VAL A 241 -2.67 11.13 -78.40
CA VAL A 241 -2.17 10.05 -77.55
C VAL A 241 -1.11 10.57 -76.56
N GLU A 242 -0.16 11.41 -77.02
CA GLU A 242 0.86 12.02 -76.14
C GLU A 242 0.24 12.93 -75.10
N ILE A 243 -0.73 13.76 -75.52
CA ILE A 243 -1.46 14.65 -74.59
C ILE A 243 -2.24 13.85 -73.53
N SER A 244 -2.98 12.80 -73.95
CA SER A 244 -3.74 11.97 -73.01
C SER A 244 -2.82 11.15 -72.12
N ARG A 245 -1.62 10.72 -72.56
CA ARG A 245 -0.60 10.13 -71.71
C ARG A 245 -0.07 11.08 -70.65
N ALA A 246 0.26 12.34 -71.05
CA ALA A 246 0.69 13.35 -70.07
C ALA A 246 -0.40 13.65 -69.05
N GLN A 247 -1.68 13.64 -69.46
CA GLN A 247 -2.83 13.81 -68.58
C GLN A 247 -2.95 12.62 -67.57
N LEU A 248 -2.75 11.38 -68.07
CA LEU A 248 -2.71 10.16 -67.22
C LEU A 248 -1.59 10.26 -66.18
N ASP A 249 -0.38 10.61 -66.60
CA ASP A 249 0.78 10.73 -65.70
C ASP A 249 0.56 11.83 -64.63
N ALA A 250 -0.06 12.94 -65.03
CA ALA A 250 -0.48 14.00 -64.08
C ALA A 250 -1.53 13.50 -63.08
N SER A 251 -2.48 12.67 -63.52
CA SER A 251 -3.51 12.09 -62.62
C SER A 251 -2.89 11.08 -61.68
N LYS A 252 -1.94 10.25 -62.11
CA LYS A 252 -1.14 9.34 -61.24
C LYS A 252 -0.40 10.12 -60.16
N ALA A 253 0.24 11.25 -60.51
CA ALA A 253 0.93 12.10 -59.56
C ALA A 253 -0.03 12.68 -58.53
N ARG A 254 -1.26 13.06 -58.91
CA ARG A 254 -2.31 13.52 -57.96
C ARG A 254 -2.73 12.45 -57.00
N VAL A 255 -2.88 11.16 -57.43
CA VAL A 255 -3.18 10.05 -56.55
C VAL A 255 -2.06 9.85 -55.53
N LEU A 256 -0.78 9.88 -55.96
CA LEU A 256 0.35 9.79 -55.01
C LEU A 256 0.35 10.93 -53.99
N GLN A 257 0.04 12.14 -54.43
CA GLN A 257 -0.10 13.30 -53.53
C GLN A 257 -1.24 13.10 -52.53
N ALA A 258 -2.39 12.62 -53.00
CA ALA A 258 -3.53 12.34 -52.11
C ALA A 258 -3.25 11.20 -51.12
N GLN A 259 -2.51 10.14 -51.56
CA GLN A 259 -2.04 9.08 -50.67
C GLN A 259 -1.11 9.60 -49.58
N ALA A 260 -0.18 10.49 -49.92
CA ALA A 260 0.66 11.16 -48.91
C ALA A 260 -0.16 11.99 -47.94
N GLY A 261 -1.24 12.65 -48.41
CA GLY A 261 -2.19 13.36 -47.54
C GLY A 261 -2.88 12.43 -46.55
N VAL A 262 -3.35 11.27 -47.00
CA VAL A 262 -3.96 10.25 -46.08
C VAL A 262 -2.92 9.75 -45.07
N ALA A 263 -1.68 9.47 -45.50
CA ALA A 263 -0.60 9.04 -44.59
C ALA A 263 -0.31 10.12 -43.51
N SER A 264 -0.30 11.40 -43.91
CA SER A 264 -0.16 12.52 -42.95
C SER A 264 -1.34 12.59 -41.95
N ALA A 265 -2.57 12.45 -42.45
CA ALA A 265 -3.76 12.45 -41.58
C ALA A 265 -3.76 11.27 -40.59
N HIS A 266 -3.28 10.09 -41.02
CA HIS A 266 -3.10 8.96 -40.11
C HIS A 266 -1.98 9.18 -39.07
N ALA A 267 -0.91 9.91 -39.42
CA ALA A 267 0.12 10.26 -38.43
C ALA A 267 -0.45 11.19 -37.34
N ASP A 268 -1.42 12.02 -37.68
CA ASP A 268 -2.09 12.92 -36.74
C ASP A 268 -2.94 12.19 -35.70
N VAL A 269 -3.36 10.93 -35.95
CA VAL A 269 -4.01 10.08 -34.95
C VAL A 269 -3.11 9.86 -33.73
N LYS A 270 -1.80 9.83 -33.88
CA LYS A 270 -0.85 9.73 -32.77
C LYS A 270 -0.92 10.96 -31.86
N ARG A 271 -1.37 12.10 -32.34
CA ARG A 271 -1.59 13.30 -31.55
C ARG A 271 -2.68 13.11 -30.49
N VAL A 272 -3.71 12.33 -30.82
CA VAL A 272 -4.76 11.96 -29.84
C VAL A 272 -4.17 11.14 -28.70
N ALA A 273 -3.30 10.16 -28.99
CA ALA A 273 -2.62 9.38 -27.96
C ALA A 273 -1.73 10.25 -27.04
N MET A 274 -1.01 11.22 -27.62
CA MET A 274 -0.21 12.17 -26.85
C MET A 274 -1.08 13.04 -25.93
N ARG A 275 -2.21 13.54 -26.44
CA ARG A 275 -3.16 14.33 -25.62
C ARG A 275 -3.82 13.48 -24.53
N SER A 276 -4.13 12.22 -24.82
CA SER A 276 -4.63 11.27 -23.82
C SER A 276 -3.61 11.00 -22.71
N ALA A 277 -2.33 10.82 -23.05
CA ALA A 277 -1.27 10.66 -22.06
C ALA A 277 -1.07 11.95 -21.21
N ASP A 278 -1.15 13.14 -21.84
CA ASP A 278 -1.09 14.41 -21.11
C ASP A 278 -2.27 14.56 -20.15
N ALA A 279 -3.49 14.23 -20.60
CA ALA A 279 -4.67 14.24 -19.74
C ALA A 279 -4.51 13.28 -18.54
N GLN A 280 -4.00 12.05 -18.76
CA GLN A 280 -3.71 11.11 -17.67
C GLN A 280 -2.69 11.67 -16.69
N ALA A 281 -1.63 12.33 -17.16
CA ALA A 281 -0.65 12.98 -16.30
C ALA A 281 -1.28 14.11 -15.46
N LYS A 282 -2.23 14.87 -16.02
CA LYS A 282 -2.99 15.90 -15.27
C LYS A 282 -3.91 15.27 -14.22
N TYR A 283 -4.58 14.15 -14.52
CA TYR A 283 -5.37 13.42 -13.52
C TYR A 283 -4.49 12.86 -12.39
N ALA A 284 -3.30 12.36 -12.70
CA ALA A 284 -2.36 11.93 -11.66
C ALA A 284 -1.92 13.09 -10.74
N LYS A 285 -1.78 14.31 -11.27
CA LYS A 285 -1.54 15.52 -10.47
C LYS A 285 -2.70 15.85 -9.53
N VAL A 286 -3.95 15.61 -9.95
CA VAL A 286 -5.12 15.78 -9.08
C VAL A 286 -5.04 14.82 -7.89
N GLU A 287 -4.72 13.55 -8.11
CA GLU A 287 -4.56 12.58 -7.02
C GLU A 287 -3.41 12.97 -6.08
N GLN A 288 -2.31 13.46 -6.62
CA GLN A 288 -1.21 13.99 -5.80
C GLN A 288 -1.66 15.19 -4.94
N ALA A 289 -2.36 16.15 -5.53
CA ALA A 289 -2.86 17.32 -4.80
C ALA A 289 -3.92 16.92 -3.75
N ARG A 290 -4.77 15.93 -4.04
CA ARG A 290 -5.73 15.38 -3.10
C ARG A 290 -5.04 14.75 -1.88
N ALA A 291 -3.99 13.96 -2.10
CA ALA A 291 -3.17 13.41 -1.01
C ALA A 291 -2.52 14.52 -0.15
N GLN A 292 -2.14 15.64 -0.75
CA GLN A 292 -1.62 16.79 0.00
C GLN A 292 -2.70 17.45 0.88
N VAL A 293 -3.94 17.55 0.37
CA VAL A 293 -5.09 18.04 1.16
C VAL A 293 -5.36 17.11 2.35
N GLU A 294 -5.36 15.79 2.13
CA GLU A 294 -5.55 14.81 3.20
C GLU A 294 -4.45 14.90 4.27
N ALA A 295 -3.19 15.04 3.85
CA ALA A 295 -2.06 15.22 4.76
C ALA A 295 -2.18 16.51 5.59
N ALA A 296 -2.55 17.63 4.96
CA ALA A 296 -2.77 18.90 5.65
C ALA A 296 -3.96 18.82 6.61
N GLN A 297 -5.04 18.16 6.22
CA GLN A 297 -6.21 17.94 7.07
C GLN A 297 -5.91 17.05 8.28
N LEU A 298 -5.09 16.02 8.07
CA LEU A 298 -4.61 15.15 9.15
C LEU A 298 -3.76 15.94 10.15
N ASN A 299 -2.83 16.76 9.67
CA ASN A 299 -2.02 17.63 10.53
C ASN A 299 -2.89 18.63 11.32
N LEU A 300 -3.90 19.22 10.67
CA LEU A 300 -4.86 20.08 11.37
C LEU A 300 -5.63 19.32 12.45
N SER A 301 -6.01 18.07 12.21
CA SER A 301 -6.67 17.23 13.21
C SER A 301 -5.79 16.98 14.44
N TYR A 302 -4.48 16.88 14.27
CA TYR A 302 -3.50 16.71 15.35
C TYR A 302 -3.31 17.95 16.22
N CYS A 303 -3.84 19.11 15.81
CA CYS A 303 -3.91 20.28 16.69
C CYS A 303 -4.78 20.02 17.93
N ASN A 304 -5.74 19.10 17.85
CA ASN A 304 -6.51 18.64 19.00
C ASN A 304 -5.94 17.32 19.51
N VAL A 305 -5.14 17.38 20.57
CA VAL A 305 -4.63 16.19 21.23
C VAL A 305 -5.73 15.58 22.08
N VAL A 306 -6.17 14.36 21.74
CA VAL A 306 -7.28 13.68 22.42
C VAL A 306 -6.80 12.49 23.23
N ALA A 307 -7.54 12.12 24.28
CA ALA A 307 -7.30 10.93 25.07
C ALA A 307 -7.60 9.67 24.24
N PRO A 308 -6.67 8.71 24.10
CA PRO A 308 -6.91 7.46 23.37
C PRO A 308 -7.76 6.46 24.17
N ILE A 309 -7.76 6.57 25.49
CA ILE A 309 -8.44 5.66 26.44
C ILE A 309 -9.07 6.44 27.59
N ASP A 310 -10.00 5.80 28.29
CA ASP A 310 -10.53 6.29 29.56
C ASP A 310 -9.47 6.17 30.65
N GLY A 311 -9.34 7.17 31.52
CA GLY A 311 -8.37 7.12 32.59
C GLY A 311 -8.28 8.41 33.40
N VAL A 312 -7.21 8.53 34.18
CA VAL A 312 -6.89 9.74 34.95
C VAL A 312 -5.58 10.33 34.41
N VAL A 313 -5.63 11.63 34.13
CA VAL A 313 -4.46 12.40 33.76
C VAL A 313 -3.47 12.46 34.91
N THR A 314 -2.23 12.16 34.63
CA THR A 314 -1.13 12.19 35.60
C THR A 314 0.11 12.80 34.95
N HIS A 315 0.92 13.50 35.72
CA HIS A 315 2.18 14.05 35.28
C HIS A 315 2.04 14.99 34.06
N LYS A 316 1.15 15.99 34.19
CA LYS A 316 1.01 17.05 33.16
C LYS A 316 2.26 17.92 33.12
N GLN A 317 2.92 17.93 31.95
CA GLN A 317 4.19 18.68 31.72
C GLN A 317 4.01 19.85 30.76
N VAL A 318 2.79 20.13 30.31
CA VAL A 318 2.49 21.14 29.31
C VAL A 318 1.63 22.26 29.90
N GLU A 319 1.91 23.50 29.52
CA GLU A 319 1.19 24.69 29.97
C GLU A 319 0.73 25.55 28.78
N ASP A 320 -0.28 26.39 29.01
CA ASP A 320 -0.82 27.30 28.01
C ASP A 320 0.28 28.26 27.51
N GLY A 321 0.36 28.46 26.21
CA GLY A 321 1.34 29.31 25.55
C GLY A 321 2.70 28.65 25.27
N GLN A 322 2.98 27.45 25.78
CA GLN A 322 4.21 26.73 25.54
C GLN A 322 4.30 26.25 24.09
N ILE A 323 5.52 26.19 23.54
CA ILE A 323 5.80 25.58 22.26
C ILE A 323 6.23 24.13 22.49
N VAL A 324 5.56 23.19 21.80
CA VAL A 324 5.83 21.76 21.88
C VAL A 324 6.42 21.25 20.57
N GLN A 325 7.33 20.27 20.68
CA GLN A 325 7.95 19.59 19.55
C GLN A 325 7.21 18.31 19.22
N GLN A 326 7.36 17.83 17.99
CA GLN A 326 6.86 16.51 17.62
C GLN A 326 7.53 15.42 18.48
N GLY A 327 6.74 14.51 19.04
CA GLY A 327 7.20 13.47 19.95
C GLY A 327 7.42 13.91 21.41
N GLN A 328 7.26 15.19 21.74
CA GLN A 328 7.36 15.67 23.10
C GLN A 328 6.20 15.13 23.95
N GLY A 329 6.52 14.52 25.10
CA GLY A 329 5.54 14.08 26.10
C GLY A 329 4.79 15.26 26.69
N LEU A 330 3.48 15.18 26.75
CA LEU A 330 2.62 16.23 27.29
C LEU A 330 2.06 15.86 28.67
N MET A 331 1.60 14.64 28.82
CA MET A 331 1.03 14.08 30.04
C MET A 331 0.94 12.56 29.92
N VAL A 332 0.50 11.92 30.97
CA VAL A 332 0.28 10.47 31.03
C VAL A 332 -1.16 10.20 31.40
N ILE A 333 -1.79 9.21 30.77
CA ILE A 333 -3.11 8.72 31.16
C ILE A 333 -2.96 7.32 31.76
N VAL A 334 -3.52 7.16 32.94
CA VAL A 334 -3.53 5.90 33.68
C VAL A 334 -4.96 5.35 33.73
N PRO A 335 -5.27 4.22 33.05
CA PRO A 335 -6.56 3.56 33.18
C PRO A 335 -6.64 2.90 34.56
N LEU A 336 -7.72 3.18 35.30
CA LEU A 336 -7.92 2.60 36.63
C LEU A 336 -8.71 1.29 36.64
N GLN A 337 -9.20 0.85 35.48
CA GLN A 337 -10.01 -0.36 35.33
C GLN A 337 -9.22 -1.57 34.86
N ASP A 338 -8.04 -1.35 34.25
CA ASP A 338 -7.20 -2.39 33.70
C ASP A 338 -5.87 -2.45 34.48
N VAL A 339 -5.98 -2.95 35.71
CA VAL A 339 -4.86 -3.10 36.63
C VAL A 339 -4.69 -4.56 37.03
N TRP A 340 -3.46 -4.93 37.28
CA TRP A 340 -3.08 -6.26 37.79
C TRP A 340 -2.07 -6.11 38.89
N VAL A 341 -1.73 -7.19 39.57
CA VAL A 341 -0.66 -7.22 40.57
C VAL A 341 0.53 -7.97 40.02
N THR A 342 1.68 -7.36 40.08
CA THR A 342 2.98 -8.01 39.83
C THR A 342 3.59 -8.37 41.19
N ALA A 343 3.59 -9.66 41.50
CA ALA A 343 4.07 -10.21 42.78
C ALA A 343 5.38 -10.98 42.55
N ASN A 344 6.45 -10.58 43.23
CA ASN A 344 7.76 -11.17 43.11
C ASN A 344 7.94 -12.31 44.11
N PHE A 345 7.70 -13.54 43.70
CA PHE A 345 7.88 -14.72 44.52
C PHE A 345 9.30 -15.24 44.47
N LYS A 346 9.81 -15.82 45.59
CA LYS A 346 11.08 -16.50 45.61
C LYS A 346 11.03 -17.75 44.72
N GLU A 347 12.13 -18.09 44.06
CA GLU A 347 12.24 -19.29 43.22
C GLU A 347 11.75 -20.57 43.93
N THR A 348 12.01 -20.68 45.23
CA THR A 348 11.59 -21.81 46.04
C THR A 348 10.08 -21.94 46.22
N GLN A 349 9.35 -20.85 46.15
CA GLN A 349 7.89 -20.76 46.29
C GLN A 349 7.15 -21.17 45.00
N LEU A 350 7.80 -21.05 43.84
CA LEU A 350 7.20 -21.36 42.54
C LEU A 350 7.03 -22.84 42.22
N ARG A 351 7.60 -23.75 43.04
CA ARG A 351 7.58 -25.18 42.76
C ARG A 351 6.19 -25.76 42.51
N LYS A 352 5.19 -25.28 43.25
CA LYS A 352 3.78 -25.72 43.16
C LYS A 352 2.87 -24.67 42.49
N MET A 353 3.40 -23.52 42.12
CA MET A 353 2.59 -22.43 41.54
C MET A 353 2.34 -22.67 40.05
N ARG A 354 1.10 -22.52 39.63
CA ARG A 354 0.65 -22.69 38.24
C ARG A 354 -0.35 -21.60 37.88
N PRO A 355 -0.40 -21.19 36.58
CA PRO A 355 -1.47 -20.34 36.07
C PRO A 355 -2.87 -20.90 36.39
N GLY A 356 -3.81 -20.01 36.68
CA GLY A 356 -5.19 -20.35 37.06
C GLY A 356 -5.41 -20.64 38.55
N GLN A 357 -4.37 -20.67 39.38
CA GLN A 357 -4.52 -20.85 40.82
C GLN A 357 -5.10 -19.59 41.48
N LYS A 358 -5.92 -19.78 42.50
CA LYS A 358 -6.53 -18.69 43.28
C LYS A 358 -5.47 -17.89 44.01
N ALA A 359 -5.60 -16.59 43.98
CA ALA A 359 -4.77 -15.65 44.68
C ALA A 359 -5.65 -14.70 45.52
N TYR A 360 -5.09 -14.20 46.58
CA TYR A 360 -5.68 -13.19 47.43
C TYR A 360 -4.67 -12.05 47.57
N VAL A 361 -5.12 -10.84 47.28
CA VAL A 361 -4.28 -9.66 47.35
C VAL A 361 -4.81 -8.72 48.40
N GLU A 362 -4.04 -8.52 49.43
CA GLU A 362 -4.31 -7.51 50.46
C GLU A 362 -3.66 -6.18 50.06
N VAL A 363 -4.47 -5.13 50.03
CA VAL A 363 -4.01 -3.79 49.64
C VAL A 363 -3.77 -2.97 50.86
N ASP A 364 -2.52 -2.59 51.12
CA ASP A 364 -2.11 -1.86 52.33
C ASP A 364 -2.93 -0.60 52.60
N THR A 365 -3.24 0.15 51.53
CA THR A 365 -4.00 1.41 51.64
C THR A 365 -5.42 1.21 52.23
N TYR A 366 -6.03 0.07 51.94
CA TYR A 366 -7.42 -0.21 52.31
C TYR A 366 -7.56 -1.22 53.47
N GLY A 367 -6.52 -1.99 53.77
CA GLY A 367 -6.56 -3.12 54.69
C GLY A 367 -7.60 -4.17 54.30
N LYS A 368 -7.87 -4.29 52.99
CA LYS A 368 -8.86 -5.20 52.41
C LYS A 368 -8.19 -6.19 51.46
N THR A 369 -8.71 -7.41 51.47
CA THR A 369 -8.27 -8.50 50.63
C THR A 369 -9.18 -8.67 49.43
N PHE A 370 -8.62 -8.66 48.23
CA PHE A 370 -9.35 -8.86 46.99
C PHE A 370 -9.00 -10.22 46.40
N PRO A 371 -9.99 -10.99 45.93
CA PRO A 371 -9.75 -12.24 45.24
C PRO A 371 -9.24 -12.02 43.84
N GLY A 372 -8.50 -12.97 43.34
CA GLY A 372 -7.95 -12.99 41.99
C GLY A 372 -7.36 -14.35 41.64
N HIS A 373 -6.65 -14.42 40.54
CA HIS A 373 -5.99 -15.64 40.11
C HIS A 373 -4.65 -15.34 39.44
N VAL A 374 -3.76 -16.32 39.49
CA VAL A 374 -2.48 -16.30 38.77
C VAL A 374 -2.76 -16.35 37.28
N ASP A 375 -2.42 -15.29 36.55
CA ASP A 375 -2.51 -15.24 35.09
C ASP A 375 -1.29 -15.91 34.46
N SER A 376 -0.11 -15.44 34.80
CA SER A 376 1.14 -15.91 34.20
C SER A 376 2.32 -15.80 35.17
N ILE A 377 3.36 -16.57 34.91
CA ILE A 377 4.65 -16.55 35.60
C ILE A 377 5.68 -16.08 34.59
N ALA A 378 6.49 -15.09 34.96
CA ALA A 378 7.51 -14.56 34.05
C ALA A 378 8.55 -15.63 33.67
N GLY A 379 9.00 -15.59 32.42
CA GLY A 379 10.01 -16.52 31.89
C GLY A 379 11.44 -16.26 32.36
N ALA A 380 11.67 -15.16 33.11
CA ALA A 380 12.98 -14.80 33.63
C ALA A 380 12.87 -14.14 35.01
N THR A 381 13.97 -14.17 35.77
CA THR A 381 14.04 -13.46 37.06
C THR A 381 14.10 -11.95 36.83
N GLY A 382 13.61 -11.15 37.80
CA GLY A 382 13.68 -9.71 37.74
C GLY A 382 15.10 -9.16 37.56
N ALA A 383 16.10 -9.85 38.12
CA ALA A 383 17.52 -9.48 37.99
C ALA A 383 18.03 -9.56 36.54
N VAL A 384 17.58 -10.55 35.74
CA VAL A 384 18.03 -10.75 34.37
C VAL A 384 17.40 -9.73 33.39
N VAL A 385 16.15 -9.32 33.64
CA VAL A 385 15.43 -8.36 32.77
C VAL A 385 15.54 -6.91 33.25
N SER A 386 16.27 -6.66 34.34
CA SER A 386 16.53 -5.30 34.82
C SER A 386 17.49 -4.55 33.87
N LEU A 387 17.24 -3.26 33.68
CA LEU A 387 18.10 -2.37 32.89
C LEU A 387 19.54 -2.29 33.45
N LEU A 388 19.68 -2.48 34.78
CA LEU A 388 20.95 -2.53 35.49
C LEU A 388 20.97 -3.82 36.31
N PRO A 389 21.42 -4.95 35.74
CA PRO A 389 21.56 -6.18 36.50
C PRO A 389 22.52 -5.97 37.67
N PRO A 390 22.23 -6.49 38.87
CA PRO A 390 23.15 -6.40 40.00
C PRO A 390 24.41 -7.24 39.71
N GLU A 391 25.52 -6.56 39.42
CA GLU A 391 26.84 -7.20 39.29
C GLU A 391 27.52 -7.25 40.66
N ASN A 392 27.98 -8.45 41.05
CA ASN A 392 28.82 -8.60 42.25
C ASN A 392 30.23 -8.06 41.93
N ALA A 393 30.54 -6.91 42.48
CA ALA A 393 31.82 -6.20 42.27
C ALA A 393 33.07 -7.05 42.63
N THR A 394 32.93 -8.16 43.28
CA THR A 394 34.04 -9.02 43.75
C THR A 394 34.31 -10.29 42.90
N GLY A 395 33.54 -10.48 41.79
CA GLY A 395 33.72 -11.63 40.88
C GLY A 395 33.39 -13.02 41.45
N ASN A 396 32.97 -13.12 42.70
CA ASN A 396 32.57 -14.38 43.30
C ASN A 396 31.05 -14.60 43.11
N PHE A 397 30.71 -15.77 42.54
CA PHE A 397 29.32 -16.17 42.44
C PHE A 397 28.77 -16.56 43.79
N VAL A 398 27.87 -15.74 44.34
CA VAL A 398 27.12 -16.07 45.57
C VAL A 398 25.71 -16.48 45.14
N LYS A 399 25.32 -17.69 45.51
CA LYS A 399 23.95 -18.18 45.28
C LYS A 399 22.97 -17.40 46.19
N VAL A 400 22.31 -16.42 45.61
CA VAL A 400 21.18 -15.71 46.26
C VAL A 400 19.85 -16.20 45.66
N VAL A 401 18.84 -16.29 46.52
CA VAL A 401 17.50 -16.69 46.07
C VAL A 401 16.96 -15.63 45.15
N GLN A 402 16.69 -16.00 43.92
CA GLN A 402 16.13 -15.11 42.91
C GLN A 402 14.63 -14.94 43.10
N ARG A 403 14.10 -13.79 42.71
CA ARG A 403 12.66 -13.50 42.66
C ARG A 403 12.19 -13.52 41.23
N ILE A 404 11.01 -14.14 41.01
CA ILE A 404 10.39 -14.25 39.69
C ILE A 404 9.03 -13.56 39.74
N PRO A 405 8.77 -12.61 38.84
CA PRO A 405 7.49 -11.91 38.78
C PRO A 405 6.35 -12.87 38.39
N VAL A 406 5.26 -12.81 39.13
CA VAL A 406 4.02 -13.50 38.86
C VAL A 406 2.93 -12.48 38.68
N LYS A 407 2.24 -12.51 37.52
CA LYS A 407 1.11 -11.65 37.23
C LYS A 407 -0.15 -12.26 37.84
N ILE A 408 -0.84 -11.49 38.68
CA ILE A 408 -2.11 -11.85 39.31
C ILE A 408 -3.17 -10.87 38.80
N VAL A 409 -4.20 -11.41 38.16
CA VAL A 409 -5.37 -10.64 37.73
C VAL A 409 -6.42 -10.73 38.84
N LEU A 410 -6.91 -9.57 39.23
CA LEU A 410 -7.95 -9.44 40.25
C LEU A 410 -9.32 -9.68 39.64
N ASP A 411 -10.20 -10.26 40.43
CA ASP A 411 -11.60 -10.36 40.05
C ASP A 411 -12.24 -8.94 40.04
N PRO A 412 -13.30 -8.70 39.26
CA PRO A 412 -13.90 -7.37 39.12
C PRO A 412 -14.25 -6.73 40.50
N ILE A 413 -13.60 -5.60 40.77
CA ILE A 413 -13.80 -4.85 42.01
C ILE A 413 -14.83 -3.73 41.73
N PRO A 414 -15.92 -3.62 42.48
CA PRO A 414 -16.85 -2.51 42.36
C PRO A 414 -16.12 -1.18 42.62
N ALA A 415 -16.32 -0.18 41.75
CA ALA A 415 -15.64 1.12 41.82
C ALA A 415 -15.90 1.90 43.13
N ASN A 416 -16.96 1.58 43.82
CA ASN A 416 -17.30 2.15 45.13
C ASN A 416 -16.57 1.47 46.32
N GLU A 417 -15.86 0.37 46.07
CA GLU A 417 -15.23 -0.41 47.14
C GLU A 417 -13.72 -0.11 47.26
N ALA A 418 -13.01 -0.01 46.15
CA ALA A 418 -11.61 0.42 46.10
C ALA A 418 -11.22 0.90 44.71
N VAL A 419 -10.34 1.87 44.60
CA VAL A 419 -9.72 2.34 43.38
C VAL A 419 -8.25 1.99 43.45
N LEU A 420 -7.86 0.91 42.76
CA LEU A 420 -6.46 0.50 42.66
C LEU A 420 -5.70 1.42 41.72
N ARG A 421 -4.53 1.83 42.13
CA ARG A 421 -3.62 2.68 41.32
C ARG A 421 -2.29 1.99 41.12
N PRO A 422 -1.75 1.98 39.91
CA PRO A 422 -0.40 1.49 39.67
C PRO A 422 0.61 2.11 40.64
N GLY A 423 1.52 1.30 41.17
CA GLY A 423 2.50 1.68 42.20
C GLY A 423 2.03 1.53 43.63
N MET A 424 0.80 1.09 43.91
CA MET A 424 0.37 0.73 45.28
C MET A 424 1.03 -0.58 45.71
N ASN A 425 1.54 -0.64 46.94
CA ASN A 425 2.05 -1.86 47.56
C ASN A 425 0.90 -2.76 48.02
N VAL A 426 1.13 -4.05 47.89
CA VAL A 426 0.16 -5.08 48.22
C VAL A 426 0.86 -6.34 48.73
N ASP A 427 0.19 -7.10 49.55
CA ASP A 427 0.60 -8.44 49.96
C ASP A 427 -0.16 -9.47 49.12
N ALA A 428 0.57 -10.28 48.37
CA ALA A 428 -0.01 -11.30 47.51
C ALA A 428 0.17 -12.70 48.08
N THR A 429 -0.94 -13.42 48.25
CA THR A 429 -0.97 -14.81 48.70
C THR A 429 -1.59 -15.72 47.66
N VAL A 430 -0.85 -16.72 47.16
CA VAL A 430 -1.33 -17.71 46.20
C VAL A 430 -1.58 -19.01 46.89
N ILE A 431 -2.71 -19.67 46.59
CA ILE A 431 -2.98 -21.05 47.06
C ILE A 431 -2.38 -22.02 46.10
N ALA A 432 -1.14 -22.47 46.40
CA ALA A 432 -0.38 -23.44 45.62
C ALA A 432 -0.79 -24.86 46.03
N LYS A 433 -1.39 -25.60 45.09
CA LYS A 433 -1.80 -26.98 45.34
C LYS A 433 -0.83 -28.00 44.71
#